data_6232f502126a1018d5a63c89670791ed
#
_entry.id   6232f502126a1018d5a63c89670791ed
#
_cell.length_a   1.000
_cell.length_b   1.000
_cell.length_c   1.000
_cell.angle_alpha   90.00
_cell.angle_beta   90.00
_cell.angle_gamma   90.00
#
_symmetry.space_group_name_H-M   'P 1'
#
loop_
_entity.id
_entity.type
_entity.pdbx_description
1 polymer ?
#
loop_
_entity_poly.entity_id
_entity_poly.type
_entity_poly.pdbx_seq_one_letter_code
_entity_poly.pdbx_strand_id
1 'polypeptide(L)'
;MYLKLNYKNLLIIFLTIFQIYSCSKGEDDDYGSDPTVEENLSGYVLNVSAENNNNYIVSGADKNGSVSGNDPDITISVDETINFIVKANGHPFYLKTEPSLGRGDLVSGATNQGTTNGTVTWTPTSAGTYYYVCSLHDGMYGILTVE
;
A
#
# COMPACT_ATOMS: atom_id res chain seq x y z
N MET A 1 -42.96 8.28 48.26
CA MET A 1 -43.97 7.67 47.38
C MET A 1 -43.20 7.04 46.22
N TYR A 2 -42.85 5.73 46.36
CA TYR A 2 -42.03 5.01 45.34
C TYR A 2 -42.97 4.30 44.35
N LEU A 3 -42.90 4.71 43.08
CA LEU A 3 -43.60 4.02 42.00
C LEU A 3 -42.89 2.66 41.75
N LYS A 4 -43.59 1.55 42.03
CA LYS A 4 -43.18 0.21 41.62
C LYS A 4 -43.44 0.07 40.12
N LEU A 5 -42.36 0.12 39.31
CA LEU A 5 -42.44 -0.22 37.88
C LEU A 5 -42.67 -1.73 37.73
N ASN A 6 -43.78 -2.10 37.13
CA ASN A 6 -44.20 -3.47 37.00
C ASN A 6 -43.50 -4.08 35.76
N TYR A 7 -42.54 -4.99 35.99
CA TYR A 7 -41.67 -5.58 34.96
C TYR A 7 -42.40 -6.35 33.83
N LYS A 8 -43.68 -6.69 34.04
CA LYS A 8 -44.48 -7.38 33.01
C LYS A 8 -44.75 -6.53 31.77
N ASN A 9 -44.69 -5.22 31.86
CA ASN A 9 -44.88 -4.34 30.70
C ASN A 9 -43.58 -4.08 29.94
N LEU A 10 -42.40 -4.39 30.51
CA LEU A 10 -41.11 -4.25 29.84
C LEU A 10 -40.84 -5.38 28.82
N LEU A 11 -41.45 -6.56 29.02
CA LEU A 11 -41.27 -7.72 28.15
C LEU A 11 -42.05 -7.61 26.81
N ILE A 12 -43.07 -6.78 26.78
CA ILE A 12 -43.93 -6.61 25.57
C ILE A 12 -43.29 -5.60 24.61
N ILE A 13 -42.50 -4.65 25.11
CA ILE A 13 -41.84 -3.64 24.27
C ILE A 13 -40.64 -4.24 23.49
N PHE A 14 -39.98 -5.28 24.04
CA PHE A 14 -38.87 -5.96 23.36
C PHE A 14 -39.28 -6.93 22.25
N LEU A 15 -40.54 -7.34 22.21
CA LEU A 15 -41.01 -8.35 21.22
C LEU A 15 -41.54 -7.73 19.91
N THR A 16 -41.72 -6.40 19.85
CA THR A 16 -42.26 -5.74 18.64
C THR A 16 -41.20 -5.07 17.76
N ILE A 17 -39.92 -5.06 18.14
CA ILE A 17 -38.86 -4.46 17.35
C ILE A 17 -38.12 -5.49 16.44
N PHE A 18 -38.42 -6.80 16.60
CA PHE A 18 -37.73 -7.88 15.87
C PHE A 18 -38.36 -8.32 14.54
N GLN A 19 -39.33 -7.61 13.98
CA GLN A 19 -40.10 -8.06 12.80
C GLN A 19 -39.96 -7.16 11.56
N ILE A 20 -38.98 -6.29 11.43
CA ILE A 20 -38.82 -5.47 10.21
C ILE A 20 -37.46 -5.69 9.49
N TYR A 21 -36.84 -6.87 9.68
CA TYR A 21 -35.80 -7.33 8.77
C TYR A 21 -36.29 -8.59 8.03
N SER A 22 -37.33 -8.43 7.21
CA SER A 22 -37.62 -9.41 6.19
C SER A 22 -36.87 -9.06 4.92
N CYS A 23 -35.89 -9.87 4.64
CA CYS A 23 -35.08 -9.96 3.43
C CYS A 23 -36.02 -10.02 2.20
N SER A 24 -35.95 -9.00 1.35
CA SER A 24 -36.41 -9.09 -0.03
C SER A 24 -35.24 -9.63 -0.86
N LYS A 25 -35.35 -10.90 -1.30
CA LYS A 25 -34.54 -11.46 -2.37
C LYS A 25 -34.95 -10.78 -3.67
N GLY A 26 -34.10 -9.93 -4.19
CA GLY A 26 -34.06 -9.53 -5.58
C GLY A 26 -32.83 -10.17 -6.21
N GLU A 27 -33.03 -11.10 -7.12
CA GLU A 27 -32.03 -11.59 -8.06
C GLU A 27 -31.86 -10.48 -9.09
N ASP A 28 -30.70 -9.78 -9.02
CA ASP A 28 -30.15 -9.06 -10.14
C ASP A 28 -28.67 -9.41 -10.19
N ASP A 29 -28.30 -10.15 -11.22
CA ASP A 29 -26.94 -10.45 -11.61
C ASP A 29 -26.23 -9.14 -12.00
N ASP A 30 -25.78 -8.36 -11.01
CA ASP A 30 -24.78 -7.35 -11.23
C ASP A 30 -23.42 -7.99 -10.95
N TYR A 31 -22.67 -8.21 -12.02
CA TYR A 31 -21.25 -8.54 -12.01
C TYR A 31 -20.50 -7.34 -11.40
N GLY A 32 -20.67 -7.20 -10.08
CA GLY A 32 -20.04 -6.17 -9.28
C GLY A 32 -18.56 -6.42 -9.22
N SER A 33 -17.82 -5.49 -9.80
CA SER A 33 -16.41 -5.27 -9.52
C SER A 33 -16.11 -5.55 -8.03
N ASP A 34 -15.23 -6.52 -7.81
CA ASP A 34 -14.56 -6.80 -6.54
C ASP A 34 -14.20 -5.46 -5.86
N PRO A 35 -14.70 -5.18 -4.65
CA PRO A 35 -14.22 -4.03 -3.93
C PRO A 35 -12.74 -4.29 -3.67
N THR A 36 -11.88 -3.64 -4.45
CA THR A 36 -10.45 -3.56 -4.16
C THR A 36 -10.35 -3.17 -2.69
N VAL A 37 -9.89 -4.10 -1.86
CA VAL A 37 -9.44 -3.80 -0.52
C VAL A 37 -8.34 -2.78 -0.72
N GLU A 38 -8.68 -1.49 -0.60
CA GLU A 38 -7.67 -0.47 -0.44
C GLU A 38 -6.97 -0.79 0.88
N GLU A 39 -5.85 -1.49 0.77
CA GLU A 39 -4.93 -1.64 1.89
C GLU A 39 -4.62 -0.22 2.36
N ASN A 40 -5.09 0.14 3.55
CA ASN A 40 -4.83 1.45 4.13
C ASN A 40 -3.34 1.52 4.51
N LEU A 41 -2.50 1.72 3.51
CA LEU A 41 -1.06 1.81 3.66
C LEU A 41 -0.71 3.09 4.43
N SER A 42 -0.01 2.95 5.54
CA SER A 42 0.53 4.08 6.29
C SER A 42 1.84 4.57 5.69
N GLY A 43 2.12 5.86 5.82
CA GLY A 43 3.35 6.48 5.32
C GLY A 43 3.28 6.92 3.86
N TYR A 44 4.44 7.03 3.22
CA TYR A 44 4.51 7.41 1.81
C TYR A 44 4.05 6.28 0.90
N VAL A 45 3.30 6.61 -0.15
CA VAL A 45 2.80 5.64 -1.12
C VAL A 45 3.16 6.09 -2.53
N LEU A 46 3.87 5.24 -3.25
CA LEU A 46 4.34 5.48 -4.61
C LEU A 46 3.93 4.33 -5.52
N ASN A 47 3.33 4.66 -6.65
CA ASN A 47 3.03 3.70 -7.71
C ASN A 47 4.25 3.54 -8.61
N VAL A 48 4.57 2.32 -8.99
CA VAL A 48 5.72 1.96 -9.83
C VAL A 48 5.24 1.12 -10.99
N SER A 49 5.55 1.56 -12.20
CA SER A 49 5.34 0.81 -13.45
C SER A 49 6.58 0.85 -14.33
N ALA A 50 6.56 0.13 -15.46
CA ALA A 50 7.60 0.19 -16.47
C ALA A 50 6.99 -0.04 -17.85
N GLU A 51 7.45 0.71 -18.84
CA GLU A 51 7.04 0.56 -20.25
C GLU A 51 8.16 -0.02 -21.12
N ASN A 52 9.40 0.03 -20.62
CA ASN A 52 10.60 -0.43 -21.31
C ASN A 52 11.68 -0.82 -20.30
N ASN A 53 12.85 -1.23 -20.77
CA ASN A 53 13.96 -1.72 -19.95
C ASN A 53 14.91 -0.62 -19.42
N ASN A 54 14.56 0.66 -19.59
CA ASN A 54 15.47 1.76 -19.28
C ASN A 54 15.17 2.42 -17.94
N ASN A 55 13.88 2.47 -17.54
CA ASN A 55 13.48 3.18 -16.33
C ASN A 55 12.17 2.67 -15.74
N TYR A 56 12.00 2.85 -14.45
CA TYR A 56 10.69 2.82 -13.79
C TYR A 56 9.97 4.16 -14.00
N ILE A 57 8.66 4.09 -14.19
CA ILE A 57 7.78 5.25 -14.10
C ILE A 57 7.20 5.25 -12.69
N VAL A 58 7.54 6.27 -11.91
CA VAL A 58 7.12 6.39 -10.52
C VAL A 58 6.20 7.59 -10.35
N SER A 59 5.15 7.45 -9.53
CA SER A 59 4.24 8.53 -9.20
C SER A 59 3.68 8.39 -7.78
N GLY A 60 3.49 9.51 -7.09
CA GLY A 60 2.94 9.57 -5.75
C GLY A 60 3.36 10.83 -5.02
N ALA A 61 3.69 10.71 -3.74
CA ALA A 61 4.22 11.79 -2.93
C ALA A 61 5.33 11.28 -1.99
N ASP A 62 6.31 12.11 -1.73
CA ASP A 62 7.37 11.92 -0.77
C ASP A 62 7.38 13.06 0.27
N LYS A 63 8.43 13.18 1.07
CA LYS A 63 8.60 14.23 2.07
C LYS A 63 8.52 15.65 1.48
N ASN A 64 8.93 15.84 0.24
CA ASN A 64 9.01 17.14 -0.43
C ASN A 64 7.76 17.47 -1.27
N GLY A 65 6.81 16.53 -1.39
CA GLY A 65 5.56 16.71 -2.14
C GLY A 65 5.37 15.70 -3.26
N SER A 66 4.81 16.14 -4.39
CA SER A 66 4.50 15.26 -5.51
C SER A 66 5.76 14.75 -6.21
N VAL A 67 5.82 13.44 -6.43
CA VAL A 67 6.85 12.74 -7.21
C VAL A 67 6.22 12.19 -8.48
N SER A 68 6.85 12.42 -9.63
CA SER A 68 6.37 11.88 -10.92
C SER A 68 7.49 11.87 -11.95
N GLY A 69 7.61 10.78 -12.70
CA GLY A 69 8.52 10.68 -13.85
C GLY A 69 9.28 9.37 -13.95
N ASN A 70 10.33 9.41 -14.76
CA ASN A 70 11.23 8.29 -15.00
C ASN A 70 12.36 8.30 -13.97
N ASP A 71 12.44 7.23 -13.16
CA ASP A 71 13.42 7.06 -12.10
C ASP A 71 13.63 8.33 -11.23
N PRO A 72 12.56 9.03 -10.77
CA PRO A 72 12.71 10.26 -10.01
C PRO A 72 13.40 10.02 -8.68
N ASP A 73 14.16 11.02 -8.22
CA ASP A 73 14.68 11.03 -6.85
C ASP A 73 13.55 11.14 -5.84
N ILE A 74 13.64 10.39 -4.75
CA ILE A 74 12.65 10.31 -3.68
C ILE A 74 13.34 10.66 -2.36
N THR A 75 12.67 11.45 -1.51
CA THR A 75 13.16 11.79 -0.16
C THR A 75 12.16 11.37 0.89
N ILE A 76 12.60 10.66 1.92
CA ILE A 76 11.77 10.27 3.07
C ILE A 76 12.50 10.54 4.38
N SER A 77 11.78 10.52 5.50
CA SER A 77 12.40 10.64 6.83
C SER A 77 12.79 9.28 7.40
N VAL A 78 13.80 9.26 8.26
CA VAL A 78 14.11 8.11 9.13
C VAL A 78 12.85 7.75 9.93
N ASP A 79 12.63 6.45 10.14
CA ASP A 79 11.48 5.85 10.84
C ASP A 79 10.09 6.07 10.18
N GLU A 80 10.04 6.72 9.02
CA GLU A 80 8.83 6.82 8.21
C GLU A 80 8.73 5.64 7.23
N THR A 81 7.53 5.07 7.10
CA THR A 81 7.31 3.95 6.18
C THR A 81 7.11 4.44 4.75
N ILE A 82 7.71 3.75 3.80
CA ILE A 82 7.47 3.93 2.36
C ILE A 82 6.93 2.64 1.74
N ASN A 83 5.95 2.78 0.88
CA ASN A 83 5.29 1.69 0.16
C ASN A 83 5.40 1.93 -1.34
N PHE A 84 5.98 1.00 -2.05
CA PHE A 84 6.03 0.99 -3.51
C PHE A 84 5.01 -0.03 -4.03
N ILE A 85 3.93 0.44 -4.63
CA ILE A 85 2.94 -0.40 -5.31
C ILE A 85 3.47 -0.68 -6.71
N VAL A 86 4.10 -1.83 -6.87
CA VAL A 86 4.78 -2.24 -8.10
C VAL A 86 3.80 -2.94 -9.04
N LYS A 87 3.74 -2.44 -10.28
CA LYS A 87 3.06 -3.06 -11.44
C LYS A 87 3.98 -2.97 -12.65
N ALA A 88 5.12 -3.67 -12.60
CA ALA A 88 6.22 -3.59 -13.55
C ALA A 88 6.63 -5.01 -14.00
N ASN A 89 5.79 -5.65 -14.80
CA ASN A 89 6.01 -7.02 -15.27
C ASN A 89 7.37 -7.15 -16.01
N GLY A 90 8.17 -8.15 -15.61
CA GLY A 90 9.52 -8.36 -16.14
C GLY A 90 10.61 -7.51 -15.49
N HIS A 91 10.27 -6.63 -14.53
CA HIS A 91 11.21 -5.72 -13.86
C HIS A 91 11.17 -5.92 -12.33
N PRO A 92 11.91 -6.92 -11.79
CA PRO A 92 11.94 -7.17 -10.35
C PRO A 92 12.48 -5.96 -9.59
N PHE A 93 11.67 -5.42 -8.66
CA PHE A 93 11.93 -4.19 -7.90
C PHE A 93 12.61 -4.49 -6.58
N TYR A 94 13.74 -3.84 -6.33
CA TYR A 94 14.53 -4.00 -5.10
C TYR A 94 14.90 -2.65 -4.50
N LEU A 95 14.98 -2.58 -3.16
CA LEU A 95 15.62 -1.49 -2.43
C LEU A 95 17.02 -1.92 -2.03
N LYS A 96 18.02 -1.09 -2.35
CA LYS A 96 19.43 -1.43 -2.21
C LYS A 96 20.27 -0.29 -1.63
N THR A 97 21.44 -0.66 -1.11
CA THR A 97 22.48 0.29 -0.67
C THR A 97 23.38 0.74 -1.83
N GLU A 98 23.36 0.02 -2.95
CA GLU A 98 24.13 0.32 -4.18
C GLU A 98 23.27 0.06 -5.41
N PRO A 99 23.40 0.84 -6.52
CA PRO A 99 22.60 0.66 -7.73
C PRO A 99 23.15 -0.49 -8.62
N SER A 100 23.28 -1.69 -8.02
CA SER A 100 23.90 -2.86 -8.64
C SER A 100 22.87 -3.82 -9.25
N LEU A 101 23.22 -4.56 -10.27
CA LEU A 101 22.43 -5.65 -10.83
C LEU A 101 22.34 -6.86 -9.88
N GLY A 102 21.39 -7.74 -10.13
CA GLY A 102 21.18 -8.96 -9.34
C GLY A 102 20.52 -8.70 -7.99
N ARG A 103 20.77 -9.60 -7.02
CA ARG A 103 20.11 -9.63 -5.71
C ARG A 103 21.06 -9.31 -4.54
N GLY A 104 22.18 -8.67 -4.80
CA GLY A 104 23.08 -8.18 -3.77
C GLY A 104 22.63 -6.83 -3.20
N ASP A 105 23.34 -6.39 -2.16
CA ASP A 105 23.25 -5.05 -1.59
C ASP A 105 21.85 -4.62 -1.11
N LEU A 106 21.02 -5.58 -0.71
CA LEU A 106 19.65 -5.32 -0.28
C LEU A 106 19.62 -4.56 1.05
N VAL A 107 18.72 -3.58 1.15
CA VAL A 107 18.41 -2.96 2.46
C VAL A 107 17.77 -4.01 3.38
N SER A 108 18.09 -3.90 4.67
CA SER A 108 17.47 -4.75 5.69
C SER A 108 16.06 -4.26 6.02
N GLY A 109 15.15 -5.20 6.33
CA GLY A 109 13.79 -4.89 6.82
C GLY A 109 12.77 -4.53 5.74
N ALA A 110 13.15 -4.43 4.46
CA ALA A 110 12.18 -4.27 3.39
C ALA A 110 11.48 -5.61 3.08
N THR A 111 10.16 -5.55 2.90
CA THR A 111 9.33 -6.72 2.59
C THR A 111 9.13 -6.89 1.09
N ASN A 112 8.83 -8.11 0.65
CA ASN A 112 8.42 -8.44 -0.72
C ASN A 112 9.38 -7.94 -1.83
N GLN A 113 10.68 -7.81 -1.51
CA GLN A 113 11.69 -7.39 -2.47
C GLN A 113 11.78 -8.34 -3.67
N GLY A 114 11.92 -7.80 -4.86
CA GLY A 114 11.98 -8.55 -6.12
C GLY A 114 10.61 -8.83 -6.74
N THR A 115 9.55 -8.28 -6.19
CA THR A 115 8.22 -8.37 -6.82
C THR A 115 8.19 -7.61 -8.15
N THR A 116 7.39 -8.11 -9.09
CA THR A 116 7.02 -7.41 -10.33
C THR A 116 5.56 -6.96 -10.32
N ASN A 117 4.78 -7.48 -9.33
CA ASN A 117 3.39 -7.12 -9.10
C ASN A 117 3.04 -7.33 -7.63
N GLY A 118 3.00 -6.25 -6.85
CA GLY A 118 2.73 -6.27 -5.42
C GLY A 118 3.33 -5.07 -4.71
N THR A 119 3.27 -5.01 -3.38
CA THR A 119 3.77 -3.88 -2.61
C THR A 119 5.09 -4.24 -1.93
N VAL A 120 6.12 -3.41 -2.15
CA VAL A 120 7.38 -3.40 -1.38
C VAL A 120 7.25 -2.35 -0.30
N THR A 121 7.38 -2.74 0.96
CA THR A 121 7.29 -1.84 2.11
C THR A 121 8.60 -1.80 2.86
N TRP A 122 9.04 -0.61 3.27
CA TRP A 122 10.27 -0.40 4.04
C TRP A 122 10.13 0.75 5.02
N THR A 123 10.71 0.57 6.22
CA THR A 123 10.84 1.62 7.23
C THR A 123 12.34 1.74 7.54
N PRO A 124 13.06 2.74 7.00
CA PRO A 124 14.48 2.92 7.23
C PRO A 124 14.74 3.37 8.66
N THR A 125 15.76 2.79 9.29
CA THR A 125 16.20 3.17 10.64
C THR A 125 17.48 4.03 10.64
N SER A 126 17.98 4.39 9.47
CA SER A 126 19.21 5.19 9.34
C SER A 126 19.11 6.12 8.14
N ALA A 127 19.58 7.35 8.34
CA ALA A 127 19.76 8.31 7.24
C ALA A 127 20.83 7.81 6.27
N GLY A 128 20.70 8.16 5.01
CA GLY A 128 21.64 7.79 3.97
C GLY A 128 21.07 7.85 2.57
N THR A 129 21.88 7.46 1.60
CA THR A 129 21.48 7.31 0.20
C THR A 129 21.26 5.83 -0.09
N TYR A 130 20.12 5.53 -0.63
CA TYR A 130 19.67 4.20 -1.05
C TYR A 130 19.14 4.29 -2.48
N TYR A 131 18.79 3.15 -3.05
CA TYR A 131 18.33 3.07 -4.43
C TYR A 131 17.16 2.12 -4.57
N TYR A 132 16.22 2.46 -5.44
CA TYR A 132 15.27 1.47 -5.96
C TYR A 132 15.75 1.04 -7.34
N VAL A 133 15.84 -0.29 -7.56
CA VAL A 133 16.64 -0.85 -8.65
C VAL A 133 15.90 -2.01 -9.32
N CYS A 134 15.96 -2.07 -10.64
CA CYS A 134 15.64 -3.28 -11.39
C CYS A 134 16.86 -4.22 -11.38
N SER A 135 16.68 -5.46 -10.92
CA SER A 135 17.81 -6.40 -10.84
C SER A 135 18.30 -6.94 -12.19
N LEU A 136 17.57 -6.70 -13.28
CA LEU A 136 17.82 -7.28 -14.60
C LEU A 136 18.35 -6.28 -15.62
N HIS A 137 18.07 -4.97 -15.45
CA HIS A 137 18.38 -3.96 -16.44
C HIS A 137 19.31 -2.90 -15.86
N ASP A 138 20.49 -2.76 -16.48
CA ASP A 138 21.48 -1.77 -16.08
C ASP A 138 20.96 -0.35 -16.32
N GLY A 139 21.22 0.56 -15.36
CA GLY A 139 20.78 1.95 -15.42
C GLY A 139 19.30 2.17 -15.06
N MET A 140 18.51 1.11 -14.84
CA MET A 140 17.12 1.22 -14.42
C MET A 140 17.01 1.32 -12.89
N TYR A 141 17.25 2.50 -12.34
CA TYR A 141 17.21 2.79 -10.90
C TYR A 141 17.01 4.27 -10.62
N GLY A 142 16.48 4.60 -9.45
CA GLY A 142 16.43 5.96 -8.92
C GLY A 142 16.97 6.06 -7.51
N ILE A 143 17.25 7.29 -7.07
CA ILE A 143 17.83 7.59 -5.75
C ILE A 143 16.71 7.70 -4.71
N LEU A 144 16.94 7.09 -3.55
CA LEU A 144 16.10 7.21 -2.36
C LEU A 144 16.93 7.79 -1.21
N THR A 145 16.73 9.06 -0.93
CA THR A 145 17.38 9.76 0.18
C THR A 145 16.56 9.59 1.45
N VAL A 146 17.21 9.16 2.53
CA VAL A 146 16.62 9.08 3.88
C VAL A 146 17.30 10.12 4.77
N GLU A 147 16.53 11.03 5.40
CA GLU A 147 17.04 12.13 6.24
C GLU A 147 16.22 12.38 7.51
#